data_c9ebb1c1bbc88d79df72b965202fc54b
#
_entry.id   c9ebb1c1bbc88d79df72b965202fc54b
#
_cell.length_a   1.000
_cell.length_b   1.000
_cell.length_c   1.000
_cell.angle_alpha   90.00
_cell.angle_beta   90.00
_cell.angle_gamma   90.00
#
_symmetry.space_group_name_H-M   'P 1'
#
loop_
_entity.id
_entity.type
_entity.pdbx_description
1 polymer ?
#
loop_
_entity_poly.entity_id
_entity_poly.type
_entity_poly.pdbx_seq_one_letter_code
_entity_poly.pdbx_strand_id
1 'polypeptide(L)'
;MLTRVKKVEGDAGEPGKQGGRDSGARASGSAPVDAPGFATGLRDGIPIALGYFTVSIAFGLAAAAIGFPTLGLALMSATNLSSSGQFAGVAVVAGGTVIELALTTLLVNLRYLLMSMSLSQRLEPGTSTVGRLVVAYGVTDEIFAVELGHRIVRARYAAGLMTLPILGWTSGTVVGAVAGEVLPESLAGPMGVLLYAMFTATVVPALKRSRPVAIVAGIAAVASALLFYVPATSGIQAGWRIIIATLVASAIGAWLFPRGTGLDDGPSSASGRGGADDGGTDLEVQP
;
A
#
# COMPACT_ATOMS: atom_id res chain seq x y z
N MET A 1 61.86 -36.32 28.62
CA MET A 1 62.12 -36.31 30.07
C MET A 1 60.77 -36.54 30.75
N LEU A 2 60.72 -37.77 31.30
CA LEU A 2 59.62 -38.42 31.98
C LEU A 2 59.24 -37.73 33.29
N THR A 3 57.94 -37.71 33.68
CA THR A 3 57.45 -37.97 35.03
C THR A 3 55.93 -37.88 35.03
N ARG A 4 55.21 -38.92 34.99
CA ARG A 4 54.73 -39.90 35.99
C ARG A 4 53.52 -39.39 36.80
N VAL A 5 52.36 -39.84 36.45
CA VAL A 5 51.25 -40.53 37.15
C VAL A 5 51.18 -40.40 38.66
N LYS A 6 49.96 -40.03 39.15
CA LYS A 6 49.40 -40.62 40.36
C LYS A 6 47.89 -40.80 40.28
N LYS A 7 47.50 -42.06 40.23
CA LYS A 7 46.19 -42.63 40.40
C LYS A 7 45.87 -42.64 41.89
N VAL A 8 44.67 -42.16 42.29
CA VAL A 8 44.10 -42.52 43.62
C VAL A 8 42.70 -43.07 43.36
N GLU A 9 42.56 -44.30 43.71
CA GLU A 9 41.36 -45.13 43.78
C GLU A 9 40.73 -45.02 45.17
N GLY A 10 39.37 -45.15 45.18
CA GLY A 10 38.56 -45.47 46.37
C GLY A 10 37.65 -44.31 46.77
N ASP A 11 36.37 -44.44 46.80
CA ASP A 11 35.61 -45.37 47.59
C ASP A 11 34.14 -45.36 47.16
N ALA A 12 33.48 -46.48 47.30
CA ALA A 12 32.11 -46.74 47.00
C ALA A 12 31.18 -46.26 48.10
N GLY A 13 30.11 -45.58 47.74
CA GLY A 13 29.01 -45.22 48.64
C GLY A 13 27.68 -45.27 47.89
N GLU A 14 26.85 -46.21 48.21
CA GLU A 14 25.55 -46.57 47.66
C GLU A 14 24.43 -45.58 48.03
N PRO A 15 23.16 -45.76 47.52
CA PRO A 15 22.35 -44.77 46.90
C PRO A 15 21.29 -44.20 47.84
N GLY A 16 21.20 -42.85 47.84
CA GLY A 16 20.07 -42.14 48.45
C GLY A 16 18.99 -41.85 47.44
N LYS A 17 17.89 -42.58 47.52
CA LYS A 17 16.61 -42.19 46.89
C LYS A 17 16.13 -40.87 47.43
N GLN A 18 16.17 -39.81 46.62
CA GLN A 18 15.36 -38.62 46.90
C GLN A 18 14.56 -38.31 45.63
N GLY A 19 13.24 -38.46 45.76
CA GLY A 19 12.26 -38.10 44.77
C GLY A 19 12.32 -36.63 44.40
N GLY A 20 12.94 -36.35 43.28
CA GLY A 20 12.82 -35.04 42.62
C GLY A 20 11.47 -34.95 41.94
N ARG A 21 10.60 -34.12 42.49
CA ARG A 21 9.41 -33.65 41.79
C ARG A 21 9.89 -32.89 40.54
N ASP A 22 9.79 -33.55 39.43
CA ASP A 22 9.80 -32.88 38.12
C ASP A 22 8.62 -31.90 38.07
N SER A 23 8.86 -30.69 38.55
CA SER A 23 8.06 -29.54 38.18
C SER A 23 8.40 -29.21 36.73
N GLY A 24 7.76 -29.97 35.82
CA GLY A 24 7.69 -29.61 34.41
C GLY A 24 7.20 -28.18 34.29
N ALA A 25 8.14 -27.26 34.24
CA ALA A 25 7.88 -25.93 33.68
C ALA A 25 7.43 -26.16 32.23
N ARG A 26 6.12 -26.31 32.07
CA ARG A 26 5.49 -26.13 30.78
C ARG A 26 5.92 -24.74 30.34
N ALA A 27 6.96 -24.68 29.51
CA ALA A 27 7.18 -23.56 28.65
C ALA A 27 5.83 -23.29 28.00
N SER A 28 5.16 -22.27 28.44
CA SER A 28 4.02 -21.68 27.78
C SER A 28 4.55 -21.21 26.42
N GLY A 29 4.59 -22.16 25.50
CA GLY A 29 4.75 -21.85 24.09
C GLY A 29 3.62 -20.91 23.76
N SER A 30 3.94 -19.63 23.64
CA SER A 30 3.07 -18.68 22.98
C SER A 30 2.67 -19.35 21.67
N ALA A 31 1.40 -19.70 21.55
CA ALA A 31 0.86 -20.23 20.31
C ALA A 31 1.37 -19.31 19.19
N PRO A 32 1.87 -19.86 18.09
CA PRO A 32 2.29 -19.01 16.98
C PRO A 32 1.09 -18.12 16.70
N VAL A 33 1.27 -16.81 16.80
CA VAL A 33 0.25 -15.84 16.37
C VAL A 33 -0.04 -16.24 14.94
N ASP A 34 -1.19 -16.85 14.68
CA ASP A 34 -1.55 -17.37 13.36
C ASP A 34 -1.51 -16.18 12.42
N ALA A 35 -0.43 -16.11 11.64
CA ALA A 35 -0.28 -15.03 10.70
C ALA A 35 -1.47 -15.09 9.72
N PRO A 36 -2.08 -13.95 9.40
CA PRO A 36 -3.34 -13.88 8.67
C PRO A 36 -3.29 -14.66 7.36
N GLY A 37 -4.32 -15.47 7.12
CA GLY A 37 -4.47 -16.32 5.95
C GLY A 37 -5.37 -15.68 4.88
N PHE A 38 -5.71 -16.45 3.86
CA PHE A 38 -6.55 -16.01 2.73
C PHE A 38 -7.92 -15.46 3.17
N ALA A 39 -8.61 -16.14 4.08
CA ALA A 39 -9.93 -15.73 4.55
C ALA A 39 -9.89 -14.38 5.29
N THR A 40 -8.83 -14.15 6.08
CA THR A 40 -8.62 -12.86 6.75
C THR A 40 -8.39 -11.76 5.72
N GLY A 41 -7.51 -12.01 4.72
CA GLY A 41 -7.28 -11.07 3.64
C GLY A 41 -8.56 -10.75 2.86
N LEU A 42 -9.37 -11.75 2.55
CA LEU A 42 -10.65 -11.56 1.86
C LEU A 42 -11.57 -10.61 2.64
N ARG A 43 -11.65 -10.79 3.96
CA ARG A 43 -12.46 -9.93 4.84
C ARG A 43 -11.95 -8.50 4.88
N ASP A 44 -10.63 -8.33 5.01
CA ASP A 44 -9.98 -7.03 5.06
C ASP A 44 -10.07 -6.29 3.71
N GLY A 45 -10.23 -7.03 2.60
CA GLY A 45 -10.45 -6.50 1.26
C GLY A 45 -11.86 -5.94 1.00
N ILE A 46 -12.86 -6.25 1.84
CA ILE A 46 -14.25 -5.79 1.62
C ILE A 46 -14.37 -4.26 1.50
N PRO A 47 -13.84 -3.47 2.43
CA PRO A 47 -13.95 -2.01 2.34
C PRO A 47 -13.30 -1.44 1.08
N ILE A 48 -12.15 -2.01 0.68
CA ILE A 48 -11.44 -1.60 -0.54
C ILE A 48 -12.28 -1.95 -1.77
N ALA A 49 -12.86 -3.15 -1.82
CA ALA A 49 -13.70 -3.60 -2.92
C ALA A 49 -14.92 -2.69 -3.16
N LEU A 50 -15.59 -2.25 -2.09
CA LEU A 50 -16.72 -1.33 -2.17
C LEU A 50 -16.29 0.04 -2.72
N GLY A 51 -15.16 0.56 -2.25
CA GLY A 51 -14.57 1.77 -2.80
C GLY A 51 -14.22 1.64 -4.27
N TYR A 52 -13.55 0.54 -4.64
CA TYR A 52 -13.14 0.26 -6.02
C TYR A 52 -14.32 0.08 -6.96
N PHE A 53 -15.38 -0.62 -6.54
CA PHE A 53 -16.61 -0.76 -7.31
C PHE A 53 -17.21 0.60 -7.66
N THR A 54 -17.34 1.48 -6.67
CA THR A 54 -17.92 2.81 -6.88
C THR A 54 -17.10 3.67 -7.85
N VAL A 55 -15.77 3.64 -7.67
CA VAL A 55 -14.83 4.43 -8.48
C VAL A 55 -14.75 3.91 -9.92
N SER A 56 -14.74 2.60 -10.10
CA SER A 56 -14.60 1.99 -11.42
C SER A 56 -15.83 2.17 -12.31
N ILE A 57 -17.00 2.45 -11.74
CA ILE A 57 -18.18 2.88 -12.54
C ILE A 57 -17.85 4.15 -13.32
N ALA A 58 -17.22 5.15 -12.68
CA ALA A 58 -16.84 6.37 -13.36
C ALA A 58 -15.76 6.11 -14.46
N PHE A 59 -14.84 5.18 -14.20
CA PHE A 59 -13.86 4.76 -15.20
C PHE A 59 -14.55 4.10 -16.42
N GLY A 60 -15.44 3.13 -16.18
CA GLY A 60 -16.17 2.45 -17.24
C GLY A 60 -16.96 3.40 -18.13
N LEU A 61 -17.66 4.37 -17.51
CA LEU A 61 -18.37 5.44 -18.21
C LEU A 61 -17.44 6.29 -19.06
N ALA A 62 -16.34 6.76 -18.51
CA ALA A 62 -15.39 7.64 -19.21
C ALA A 62 -14.74 6.92 -20.40
N ALA A 63 -14.42 5.63 -20.25
CA ALA A 63 -13.80 4.84 -21.29
C ALA A 63 -14.81 4.44 -22.41
N ALA A 64 -16.05 4.12 -22.04
CA ALA A 64 -17.12 3.86 -22.99
C ALA A 64 -17.43 5.10 -23.85
N ALA A 65 -17.42 6.30 -23.26
CA ALA A 65 -17.66 7.55 -23.96
C ALA A 65 -16.66 7.85 -25.09
N ILE A 66 -15.44 7.28 -25.04
CA ILE A 66 -14.45 7.37 -26.13
C ILE A 66 -14.41 6.12 -27.02
N GLY A 67 -15.40 5.24 -26.90
CA GLY A 67 -15.60 4.10 -27.81
C GLY A 67 -14.85 2.83 -27.45
N PHE A 68 -14.36 2.67 -26.21
CA PHE A 68 -13.76 1.41 -25.79
C PHE A 68 -14.82 0.32 -25.64
N PRO A 69 -14.58 -0.88 -26.20
CA PRO A 69 -15.53 -1.99 -26.08
C PRO A 69 -15.57 -2.53 -24.65
N THR A 70 -16.77 -2.79 -24.13
CA THR A 70 -17.01 -3.26 -22.75
C THR A 70 -16.18 -4.47 -22.36
N LEU A 71 -16.04 -5.46 -23.27
CA LEU A 71 -15.18 -6.63 -23.02
C LEU A 71 -13.70 -6.25 -22.86
N GLY A 72 -13.21 -5.33 -23.69
CA GLY A 72 -11.84 -4.82 -23.56
C GLY A 72 -11.61 -4.11 -22.23
N LEU A 73 -12.58 -3.33 -21.77
CA LEU A 73 -12.56 -2.66 -20.47
C LEU A 73 -12.56 -3.66 -19.30
N ALA A 74 -13.39 -4.69 -19.39
CA ALA A 74 -13.41 -5.76 -18.39
C ALA A 74 -12.06 -6.47 -18.27
N LEU A 75 -11.46 -6.86 -19.40
CA LEU A 75 -10.14 -7.50 -19.44
C LEU A 75 -9.04 -6.56 -18.92
N MET A 76 -9.05 -5.30 -19.33
CA MET A 76 -8.10 -4.30 -18.86
C MET A 76 -8.20 -4.11 -17.34
N SER A 77 -9.41 -4.02 -16.79
CA SER A 77 -9.64 -3.87 -15.36
C SER A 77 -9.31 -5.12 -14.55
N ALA A 78 -9.54 -6.31 -15.11
CA ALA A 78 -9.17 -7.57 -14.47
C ALA A 78 -7.67 -7.82 -14.43
N THR A 79 -6.92 -7.30 -15.40
CA THR A 79 -5.47 -7.51 -15.52
C THR A 79 -4.61 -6.36 -15.01
N ASN A 80 -5.22 -5.19 -14.79
CA ASN A 80 -4.51 -3.99 -14.35
C ASN A 80 -5.28 -3.28 -13.24
N LEU A 81 -4.73 -3.27 -12.02
CA LEU A 81 -5.32 -2.59 -10.86
C LEU A 81 -4.88 -1.12 -10.71
N SER A 82 -4.07 -0.60 -11.63
CA SER A 82 -3.66 0.80 -11.60
C SER A 82 -4.77 1.73 -12.08
N SER A 83 -5.65 2.17 -11.20
CA SER A 83 -6.72 3.11 -11.52
C SER A 83 -6.21 4.38 -12.18
N SER A 84 -5.20 5.03 -11.59
CA SER A 84 -4.60 6.24 -12.14
C SER A 84 -3.93 6.01 -13.50
N GLY A 85 -3.30 4.83 -13.71
CA GLY A 85 -2.75 4.44 -14.99
C GLY A 85 -3.83 4.24 -16.05
N GLN A 86 -4.95 3.61 -15.70
CA GLN A 86 -6.09 3.41 -16.59
C GLN A 86 -6.73 4.75 -17.01
N PHE A 87 -6.98 5.65 -16.06
CA PHE A 87 -7.53 6.98 -16.37
C PHE A 87 -6.56 7.82 -17.21
N ALA A 88 -5.27 7.81 -16.89
CA ALA A 88 -4.26 8.47 -17.71
C ALA A 88 -4.21 7.88 -19.12
N GLY A 89 -4.32 6.54 -19.22
CA GLY A 89 -4.40 5.83 -20.48
C GLY A 89 -5.58 6.29 -21.35
N VAL A 90 -6.78 6.35 -20.78
CA VAL A 90 -7.99 6.83 -21.46
C VAL A 90 -7.79 8.27 -21.97
N ALA A 91 -7.22 9.18 -21.14
CA ALA A 91 -6.96 10.56 -21.52
C ALA A 91 -5.96 10.67 -22.71
N VAL A 92 -4.95 9.80 -22.77
CA VAL A 92 -3.94 9.79 -23.84
C VAL A 92 -4.48 9.14 -25.11
N VAL A 93 -5.20 8.01 -25.00
CA VAL A 93 -5.75 7.30 -26.17
C VAL A 93 -6.74 8.15 -26.95
N ALA A 94 -7.45 9.07 -26.29
CA ALA A 94 -8.37 10.00 -26.96
C ALA A 94 -7.69 10.94 -27.98
N GLY A 95 -6.35 11.07 -27.98
CA GLY A 95 -5.67 11.97 -28.92
C GLY A 95 -4.13 11.93 -28.86
N GLY A 96 -3.56 10.98 -28.12
CA GLY A 96 -2.11 10.85 -27.94
C GLY A 96 -1.44 9.76 -28.75
N THR A 97 -0.15 9.59 -28.55
CA THR A 97 0.68 8.56 -29.18
C THR A 97 0.94 7.39 -28.22
N VAL A 98 1.33 6.23 -28.77
CA VAL A 98 1.73 5.05 -27.98
C VAL A 98 2.91 5.36 -27.04
N ILE A 99 3.83 6.23 -27.46
CA ILE A 99 4.98 6.66 -26.65
C ILE A 99 4.49 7.49 -25.46
N GLU A 100 3.58 8.43 -25.67
CA GLU A 100 2.95 9.20 -24.60
C GLU A 100 2.23 8.29 -23.61
N LEU A 101 1.45 7.33 -24.11
CA LEU A 101 0.77 6.35 -23.27
C LEU A 101 1.76 5.56 -22.41
N ALA A 102 2.83 5.05 -23.01
CA ALA A 102 3.85 4.28 -22.31
C ALA A 102 4.56 5.13 -21.23
N LEU A 103 4.99 6.34 -21.57
CA LEU A 103 5.68 7.23 -20.64
C LEU A 103 4.76 7.72 -19.51
N THR A 104 3.53 8.12 -19.82
CA THR A 104 2.57 8.56 -18.84
C THR A 104 2.23 7.43 -17.86
N THR A 105 1.97 6.23 -18.38
CA THR A 105 1.68 5.06 -17.54
C THR A 105 2.88 4.69 -16.68
N LEU A 106 4.11 4.72 -17.22
CA LEU A 106 5.34 4.47 -16.47
C LEU A 106 5.48 5.47 -15.31
N LEU A 107 5.37 6.77 -15.59
CA LEU A 107 5.56 7.82 -14.57
C LEU A 107 4.51 7.74 -13.46
N VAL A 108 3.25 7.56 -13.81
CA VAL A 108 2.15 7.45 -12.84
C VAL A 108 2.33 6.22 -11.95
N ASN A 109 2.89 5.14 -12.50
CA ASN A 109 3.07 3.86 -11.81
C ASN A 109 4.45 3.70 -11.14
N LEU A 110 5.36 4.65 -11.24
CA LEU A 110 6.66 4.58 -10.54
C LEU A 110 6.52 4.37 -9.02
N ARG A 111 5.46 4.87 -8.42
CA ARG A 111 5.15 4.66 -7.01
C ARG A 111 5.00 3.18 -6.66
N TYR A 112 4.48 2.36 -7.56
CA TYR A 112 4.33 0.91 -7.33
C TYR A 112 5.68 0.20 -7.22
N LEU A 113 6.71 0.69 -7.90
CA LEU A 113 8.06 0.18 -7.74
C LEU A 113 8.54 0.35 -6.29
N LEU A 114 8.39 1.56 -5.73
CA LEU A 114 8.79 1.86 -4.36
C LEU A 114 7.98 1.07 -3.33
N MET A 115 6.66 0.95 -3.53
CA MET A 115 5.79 0.15 -2.66
C MET A 115 6.16 -1.34 -2.71
N SER A 116 6.40 -1.88 -3.90
CA SER A 116 6.83 -3.27 -4.08
C SER A 116 8.19 -3.55 -3.44
N MET A 117 9.14 -2.62 -3.52
CA MET A 117 10.43 -2.73 -2.84
C MET A 117 10.26 -2.76 -1.32
N SER A 118 9.45 -1.87 -0.77
CA SER A 118 9.13 -1.85 0.66
C SER A 118 8.45 -3.13 1.12
N LEU A 119 7.46 -3.59 0.35
CA LEU A 119 6.70 -4.79 0.66
C LEU A 119 7.55 -6.06 0.57
N SER A 120 8.50 -6.11 -0.39
CA SER A 120 9.40 -7.25 -0.56
C SER A 120 10.23 -7.55 0.70
N GLN A 121 10.53 -6.54 1.51
CA GLN A 121 11.26 -6.67 2.77
C GLN A 121 10.40 -7.24 3.91
N ARG A 122 9.08 -7.24 3.75
CA ARG A 122 8.12 -7.76 4.74
C ARG A 122 7.52 -9.10 4.34
N LEU A 123 7.87 -9.63 3.18
CA LEU A 123 7.39 -10.94 2.76
C LEU A 123 7.92 -12.03 3.69
N GLU A 124 7.07 -13.04 3.93
CA GLU A 124 7.45 -14.24 4.69
C GLU A 124 8.71 -14.86 4.07
N PRO A 125 9.74 -15.17 4.90
CA PRO A 125 10.93 -15.88 4.41
C PRO A 125 10.56 -17.17 3.68
N GLY A 126 11.17 -17.41 2.53
CA GLY A 126 10.85 -18.61 1.73
C GLY A 126 9.64 -18.45 0.78
N THR A 127 9.04 -17.26 0.68
CA THR A 127 7.97 -17.00 -0.29
C THR A 127 8.45 -17.34 -1.71
N SER A 128 7.74 -18.25 -2.38
CA SER A 128 8.04 -18.68 -3.75
C SER A 128 7.95 -17.55 -4.76
N THR A 129 8.58 -17.71 -5.93
CA THR A 129 8.50 -16.73 -7.01
C THR A 129 7.04 -16.44 -7.42
N VAL A 130 6.21 -17.49 -7.52
CA VAL A 130 4.78 -17.32 -7.82
C VAL A 130 4.08 -16.50 -6.72
N GLY A 131 4.37 -16.78 -5.44
CA GLY A 131 3.84 -15.98 -4.33
C GLY A 131 4.25 -14.51 -4.42
N ARG A 132 5.49 -14.22 -4.80
CA ARG A 132 5.98 -12.85 -5.03
C ARG A 132 5.27 -12.16 -6.19
N LEU A 133 5.03 -12.87 -7.29
CA LEU A 133 4.28 -12.34 -8.44
C LEU A 133 2.82 -12.05 -8.07
N VAL A 134 2.18 -12.92 -7.29
CA VAL A 134 0.82 -12.69 -6.77
C VAL A 134 0.77 -11.41 -5.94
N VAL A 135 1.70 -11.24 -4.99
CA VAL A 135 1.77 -10.03 -4.17
C VAL A 135 2.02 -8.80 -5.05
N ALA A 136 2.97 -8.87 -5.98
CA ALA A 136 3.32 -7.75 -6.86
C ALA A 136 2.15 -7.31 -7.76
N TYR A 137 1.33 -8.25 -8.23
CA TYR A 137 0.14 -7.96 -9.02
C TYR A 137 -0.92 -7.17 -8.22
N GLY A 138 -1.07 -7.46 -6.93
CA GLY A 138 -2.08 -6.85 -6.05
C GLY A 138 -1.66 -5.50 -5.45
N VAL A 139 -0.45 -5.01 -5.71
CA VAL A 139 0.02 -3.76 -5.08
C VAL A 139 -0.75 -2.56 -5.60
N THR A 140 -1.57 -1.98 -4.73
CA THR A 140 -2.20 -0.67 -4.89
C THR A 140 -1.99 0.14 -3.61
N ASP A 141 -2.31 1.43 -3.61
CA ASP A 141 -2.10 2.28 -2.43
C ASP A 141 -2.87 1.76 -1.21
N GLU A 142 -4.12 1.33 -1.41
CA GLU A 142 -5.01 0.87 -0.34
C GLU A 142 -4.60 -0.52 0.16
N ILE A 143 -4.29 -1.45 -0.76
CA ILE A 143 -3.82 -2.81 -0.41
C ILE A 143 -2.49 -2.71 0.32
N PHE A 144 -1.55 -1.93 -0.19
CA PHE A 144 -0.26 -1.68 0.44
C PHE A 144 -0.40 -1.09 1.85
N ALA A 145 -1.32 -0.12 2.05
CA ALA A 145 -1.56 0.47 3.36
C ALA A 145 -2.03 -0.57 4.39
N VAL A 146 -2.90 -1.50 3.99
CA VAL A 146 -3.36 -2.60 4.85
C VAL A 146 -2.22 -3.59 5.13
N GLU A 147 -1.44 -3.96 4.11
CA GLU A 147 -0.31 -4.87 4.25
C GLU A 147 0.79 -4.31 5.16
N LEU A 148 1.02 -3.00 5.15
CA LEU A 148 1.97 -2.34 6.06
C LEU A 148 1.57 -2.46 7.54
N GLY A 149 0.30 -2.71 7.84
CA GLY A 149 -0.16 -3.02 9.19
C GLY A 149 0.40 -4.33 9.75
N HIS A 150 0.94 -5.19 8.89
CA HIS A 150 1.51 -6.49 9.27
C HIS A 150 3.04 -6.47 9.25
N ARG A 151 3.69 -7.06 10.27
CA ARG A 151 5.16 -7.20 10.29
C ARG A 151 5.66 -8.15 9.21
N ILE A 152 4.90 -9.20 8.94
CA ILE A 152 5.19 -10.22 7.92
C ILE A 152 3.95 -10.37 7.06
N VAL A 153 4.12 -10.29 5.76
CA VAL A 153 3.05 -10.46 4.77
C VAL A 153 3.19 -11.82 4.10
N ARG A 154 2.13 -12.60 4.18
CA ARG A 154 2.02 -13.89 3.49
C ARG A 154 1.36 -13.72 2.13
N ALA A 155 1.89 -14.38 1.11
CA ALA A 155 1.31 -14.35 -0.23
C ALA A 155 -0.18 -14.81 -0.25
N ARG A 156 -0.55 -15.75 0.65
CA ARG A 156 -1.95 -16.19 0.80
C ARG A 156 -2.85 -15.08 1.34
N TYR A 157 -2.38 -14.30 2.30
CA TYR A 157 -3.11 -13.15 2.83
C TYR A 157 -3.28 -12.08 1.74
N ALA A 158 -2.21 -11.71 1.06
CA ALA A 158 -2.24 -10.76 -0.04
C ALA A 158 -3.21 -11.20 -1.15
N ALA A 159 -3.18 -12.49 -1.53
CA ALA A 159 -4.12 -13.05 -2.49
C ALA A 159 -5.58 -12.90 -2.06
N GLY A 160 -5.89 -13.16 -0.78
CA GLY A 160 -7.22 -12.92 -0.22
C GLY A 160 -7.61 -11.46 -0.25
N LEU A 161 -6.70 -10.57 0.20
CA LEU A 161 -6.93 -9.14 0.30
C LEU A 161 -7.25 -8.49 -1.05
N MET A 162 -6.57 -8.88 -2.13
CA MET A 162 -6.79 -8.32 -3.47
C MET A 162 -7.97 -8.92 -4.24
N THR A 163 -8.47 -10.10 -3.86
CA THR A 163 -9.51 -10.82 -4.63
C THR A 163 -10.78 -9.99 -4.78
N LEU A 164 -11.35 -9.51 -3.67
CA LEU A 164 -12.58 -8.70 -3.73
C LEU A 164 -12.36 -7.33 -4.39
N PRO A 165 -11.27 -6.60 -4.14
CA PRO A 165 -10.95 -5.37 -4.89
C PRO A 165 -10.86 -5.57 -6.40
N ILE A 166 -10.24 -6.66 -6.89
CA ILE A 166 -10.21 -6.98 -8.33
C ILE A 166 -11.61 -7.17 -8.89
N LEU A 167 -12.43 -7.96 -8.19
CA LEU A 167 -13.83 -8.19 -8.59
C LEU A 167 -14.64 -6.89 -8.54
N GLY A 168 -14.44 -6.07 -7.50
CA GLY A 168 -15.10 -4.77 -7.36
C GLY A 168 -14.75 -3.84 -8.51
N TRP A 169 -13.44 -3.68 -8.78
CA TRP A 169 -12.96 -2.83 -9.87
C TRP A 169 -13.46 -3.28 -11.23
N THR A 170 -13.36 -4.58 -11.54
CA THR A 170 -13.80 -5.14 -12.84
C THR A 170 -15.30 -5.03 -13.01
N SER A 171 -16.09 -5.42 -11.98
CA SER A 171 -17.55 -5.36 -12.09
C SER A 171 -18.08 -3.93 -12.15
N GLY A 172 -17.53 -3.00 -11.39
CA GLY A 172 -17.88 -1.59 -11.50
C GLY A 172 -17.53 -0.98 -12.85
N THR A 173 -16.38 -1.34 -13.43
CA THR A 173 -16.01 -0.94 -14.81
C THR A 173 -17.04 -1.44 -15.82
N VAL A 174 -17.45 -2.70 -15.75
CA VAL A 174 -18.48 -3.27 -16.65
C VAL A 174 -19.82 -2.56 -16.47
N VAL A 175 -20.25 -2.36 -15.22
CA VAL A 175 -21.49 -1.61 -14.91
C VAL A 175 -21.42 -0.21 -15.51
N GLY A 176 -20.30 0.50 -15.31
CA GLY A 176 -20.10 1.84 -15.87
C GLY A 176 -20.09 1.86 -17.40
N ALA A 177 -19.41 0.89 -18.03
CA ALA A 177 -19.36 0.79 -19.50
C ALA A 177 -20.76 0.53 -20.09
N VAL A 178 -21.49 -0.45 -19.57
CA VAL A 178 -22.86 -0.77 -20.03
C VAL A 178 -23.82 0.40 -19.76
N ALA A 179 -23.69 1.06 -18.60
CA ALA A 179 -24.49 2.25 -18.33
C ALA A 179 -24.19 3.36 -19.34
N GLY A 180 -22.93 3.54 -19.73
CA GLY A 180 -22.52 4.53 -20.74
C GLY A 180 -23.12 4.28 -22.13
N GLU A 181 -23.32 3.03 -22.50
CA GLU A 181 -23.95 2.65 -23.78
C GLU A 181 -25.46 2.95 -23.80
N VAL A 182 -26.12 2.99 -22.65
CA VAL A 182 -27.58 3.15 -22.50
C VAL A 182 -27.97 4.58 -22.10
N LEU A 183 -27.04 5.32 -21.53
CA LEU A 183 -27.31 6.67 -21.01
C LEU A 183 -27.51 7.68 -22.17
N PRO A 184 -28.53 8.53 -22.08
CA PRO A 184 -28.69 9.66 -23.00
C PRO A 184 -27.49 10.62 -22.93
N GLU A 185 -27.12 11.25 -24.05
CA GLU A 185 -26.03 12.23 -24.12
C GLU A 185 -26.16 13.38 -23.09
N SER A 186 -27.38 13.72 -22.70
CA SER A 186 -27.68 14.72 -21.68
C SER A 186 -27.09 14.39 -20.29
N LEU A 187 -26.85 13.11 -19.99
CA LEU A 187 -26.26 12.65 -18.74
C LEU A 187 -24.75 12.38 -18.85
N ALA A 188 -24.21 12.24 -20.05
CA ALA A 188 -22.78 12.02 -20.27
C ALA A 188 -21.92 13.19 -19.75
N GLY A 189 -22.37 14.43 -19.93
CA GLY A 189 -21.68 15.63 -19.44
C GLY A 189 -21.53 15.67 -17.90
N PRO A 190 -22.64 15.54 -17.14
CA PRO A 190 -22.57 15.46 -15.66
C PRO A 190 -21.70 14.31 -15.15
N MET A 191 -21.63 13.19 -15.85
CA MET A 191 -20.83 12.03 -15.45
C MET A 191 -19.32 12.29 -15.55
N GLY A 192 -18.88 13.15 -16.48
CA GLY A 192 -17.49 13.62 -16.52
C GLY A 192 -17.08 14.34 -15.24
N VAL A 193 -18.00 15.03 -14.57
CA VAL A 193 -17.73 15.68 -13.27
C VAL A 193 -17.47 14.67 -12.16
N LEU A 194 -18.07 13.48 -12.22
CA LEU A 194 -17.88 12.41 -11.23
C LEU A 194 -16.41 11.97 -11.16
N LEU A 195 -15.73 11.91 -12.30
CA LEU A 195 -14.31 11.60 -12.39
C LEU A 195 -13.46 12.63 -11.60
N TYR A 196 -13.71 13.91 -11.82
CA TYR A 196 -12.99 14.96 -11.10
C TYR A 196 -13.32 14.98 -9.60
N ALA A 197 -14.58 14.74 -9.24
CA ALA A 197 -15.01 14.62 -7.85
C ALA A 197 -14.29 13.46 -7.15
N MET A 198 -14.12 12.34 -7.82
CA MET A 198 -13.39 11.19 -7.30
C MET A 198 -11.91 11.50 -7.05
N PHE A 199 -11.21 12.07 -8.03
CA PHE A 199 -9.82 12.47 -7.82
C PHE A 199 -9.70 13.48 -6.69
N THR A 200 -10.62 14.44 -6.60
CA THR A 200 -10.67 15.41 -5.50
C THR A 200 -10.87 14.71 -4.16
N ALA A 201 -11.79 13.76 -4.07
CA ALA A 201 -12.03 12.98 -2.84
C ALA A 201 -10.82 12.17 -2.39
N THR A 202 -10.02 11.69 -3.33
CA THR A 202 -8.78 10.93 -3.03
C THR A 202 -7.63 11.87 -2.61
N VAL A 203 -7.47 12.99 -3.28
CA VAL A 203 -6.34 13.91 -3.08
C VAL A 203 -6.53 14.81 -1.86
N VAL A 204 -7.74 15.35 -1.62
CA VAL A 204 -8.01 16.31 -0.54
C VAL A 204 -7.63 15.80 0.86
N PRO A 205 -7.91 14.54 1.26
CA PRO A 205 -7.47 14.05 2.56
C PRO A 205 -5.94 14.03 2.71
N ALA A 206 -5.20 13.69 1.65
CA ALA A 206 -3.74 13.72 1.65
C ALA A 206 -3.19 15.15 1.79
N LEU A 207 -3.80 16.13 1.11
CA LEU A 207 -3.44 17.56 1.23
C LEU A 207 -3.65 18.07 2.66
N LYS A 208 -4.73 17.67 3.31
CA LYS A 208 -5.03 18.08 4.70
C LYS A 208 -4.07 17.50 5.73
N ARG A 209 -3.49 16.32 5.44
CA ARG A 209 -2.60 15.62 6.38
C ARG A 209 -1.13 16.05 6.27
N SER A 210 -0.71 16.59 5.13
CA SER A 210 0.71 16.87 4.86
C SER A 210 0.89 18.16 4.07
N ARG A 211 1.52 19.16 4.70
CA ARG A 211 1.86 20.44 4.04
C ARG A 211 2.77 20.25 2.81
N PRO A 212 3.83 19.42 2.84
CA PRO A 212 4.63 19.14 1.66
C PRO A 212 3.80 18.60 0.50
N VAL A 213 2.89 17.67 0.75
CA VAL A 213 1.99 17.11 -0.27
C VAL A 213 1.09 18.20 -0.85
N ALA A 214 0.54 19.07 -0.01
CA ALA A 214 -0.30 20.18 -0.46
C ALA A 214 0.46 21.16 -1.37
N ILE A 215 1.70 21.49 -1.02
CA ILE A 215 2.55 22.40 -1.81
C ILE A 215 2.90 21.76 -3.16
N VAL A 216 3.34 20.50 -3.18
CA VAL A 216 3.69 19.79 -4.43
C VAL A 216 2.46 19.63 -5.33
N ALA A 217 1.31 19.29 -4.77
CA ALA A 217 0.06 19.23 -5.53
C ALA A 217 -0.35 20.60 -6.10
N GLY A 218 -0.17 21.67 -5.32
CA GLY A 218 -0.37 23.06 -5.79
C GLY A 218 0.56 23.41 -6.96
N ILE A 219 1.84 23.06 -6.87
CA ILE A 219 2.81 23.25 -7.95
C ILE A 219 2.39 22.48 -9.20
N ALA A 220 1.98 21.22 -9.04
CA ALA A 220 1.50 20.41 -10.16
C ALA A 220 0.27 21.02 -10.83
N ALA A 221 -0.69 21.50 -10.03
CA ALA A 221 -1.90 22.15 -10.53
C ALA A 221 -1.57 23.44 -11.30
N VAL A 222 -0.69 24.28 -10.76
CA VAL A 222 -0.23 25.53 -11.43
C VAL A 222 0.53 25.19 -12.72
N ALA A 223 1.45 24.24 -12.68
CA ALA A 223 2.20 23.81 -13.87
C ALA A 223 1.25 23.28 -14.95
N SER A 224 0.27 22.44 -14.58
CA SER A 224 -0.73 21.93 -15.49
C SER A 224 -1.61 23.04 -16.08
N ALA A 225 -2.05 24.01 -15.25
CA ALA A 225 -2.83 25.16 -15.71
C ALA A 225 -2.03 26.03 -16.67
N LEU A 226 -0.78 26.33 -16.39
CA LEU A 226 0.11 27.07 -17.28
C LEU A 226 0.28 26.36 -18.63
N LEU A 227 0.52 25.05 -18.61
CA LEU A 227 0.63 24.25 -19.84
C LEU A 227 -0.67 24.16 -20.64
N PHE A 228 -1.82 24.39 -20.00
CA PHE A 228 -3.12 24.37 -20.66
C PHE A 228 -3.52 25.72 -21.23
N TYR A 229 -3.34 26.81 -20.47
CA TYR A 229 -3.84 28.11 -20.82
C TYR A 229 -2.85 29.03 -21.57
N VAL A 230 -1.55 28.72 -21.50
CA VAL A 230 -0.55 29.55 -22.20
C VAL A 230 -0.56 29.20 -23.69
N PRO A 231 -0.77 30.19 -24.60
CA PRO A 231 -0.85 29.94 -26.04
C PRO A 231 0.39 29.29 -26.63
N ALA A 232 1.57 29.59 -26.09
CA ALA A 232 2.84 29.02 -26.55
C ALA A 232 2.93 27.49 -26.35
N THR A 233 2.11 26.91 -25.44
CA THR A 233 2.07 25.49 -25.13
C THR A 233 0.85 24.76 -25.74
N SER A 234 0.04 25.44 -26.54
CA SER A 234 -1.19 24.89 -27.13
C SER A 234 -0.93 23.69 -28.04
N GLY A 235 0.24 23.59 -28.67
CA GLY A 235 0.65 22.45 -29.51
C GLY A 235 1.08 21.21 -28.72
N ILE A 236 1.20 21.29 -27.37
CA ILE A 236 1.61 20.15 -26.55
C ILE A 236 0.39 19.23 -26.34
N GLN A 237 0.52 17.96 -26.69
CA GLN A 237 -0.52 16.95 -26.48
C GLN A 237 -0.77 16.69 -24.99
N ALA A 238 -1.97 16.20 -24.66
CA ALA A 238 -2.41 16.02 -23.25
C ALA A 238 -1.46 15.16 -22.40
N GLY A 239 -0.93 14.06 -22.97
CA GLY A 239 0.00 13.18 -22.28
C GLY A 239 1.31 13.88 -21.92
N TRP A 240 1.89 14.66 -22.84
CA TRP A 240 3.10 15.42 -22.58
C TRP A 240 2.91 16.49 -21.52
N ARG A 241 1.73 17.12 -21.43
CA ARG A 241 1.42 18.08 -20.35
C ARG A 241 1.45 17.38 -18.99
N ILE A 242 0.86 16.19 -18.89
CA ILE A 242 0.88 15.39 -17.65
C ILE A 242 2.33 15.04 -17.26
N ILE A 243 3.14 14.57 -18.22
CA ILE A 243 4.55 14.20 -18.02
C ILE A 243 5.33 15.40 -17.48
N ILE A 244 5.25 16.55 -18.16
CA ILE A 244 5.99 17.77 -17.80
C ILE A 244 5.56 18.28 -16.42
N ALA A 245 4.25 18.38 -16.18
CA ALA A 245 3.73 18.84 -14.88
C ALA A 245 4.17 17.94 -13.74
N THR A 246 4.14 16.61 -13.95
CA THR A 246 4.57 15.63 -12.95
C THR A 246 6.06 15.73 -12.65
N LEU A 247 6.91 15.80 -13.67
CA LEU A 247 8.37 15.91 -13.51
C LEU A 247 8.76 17.23 -12.83
N VAL A 248 8.17 18.35 -13.25
CA VAL A 248 8.43 19.67 -12.65
C VAL A 248 8.01 19.69 -11.19
N ALA A 249 6.79 19.24 -10.88
CA ALA A 249 6.30 19.24 -9.50
C ALA A 249 7.11 18.29 -8.61
N SER A 250 7.51 17.13 -9.13
CA SER A 250 8.33 16.17 -8.39
C SER A 250 9.75 16.68 -8.14
N ALA A 251 10.38 17.30 -9.14
CA ALA A 251 11.71 17.88 -9.00
C ALA A 251 11.74 19.03 -7.99
N ILE A 252 10.77 19.96 -8.08
CA ILE A 252 10.65 21.05 -7.12
C ILE A 252 10.32 20.53 -5.74
N GLY A 253 9.42 19.53 -5.63
CA GLY A 253 9.06 18.91 -4.36
C GLY A 253 10.26 18.22 -3.69
N ALA A 254 11.08 17.49 -4.44
CA ALA A 254 12.29 16.86 -3.95
C ALA A 254 13.33 17.89 -3.48
N TRP A 255 13.42 19.02 -4.16
CA TRP A 255 14.33 20.11 -3.78
C TRP A 255 13.85 20.88 -2.54
N LEU A 256 12.55 21.16 -2.43
CA LEU A 256 11.98 21.91 -1.31
C LEU A 256 11.87 21.08 -0.02
N PHE A 257 11.67 19.75 -0.16
CA PHE A 257 11.46 18.84 0.96
C PHE A 257 12.42 17.65 0.89
N PRO A 258 13.75 17.90 0.94
CA PRO A 258 14.70 16.79 1.00
C PRO A 258 14.43 16.00 2.29
N ARG A 259 14.00 14.76 2.17
CA ARG A 259 14.01 13.84 3.32
C ARG A 259 15.48 13.52 3.59
N GLY A 260 15.98 13.95 4.75
CA GLY A 260 17.24 13.44 5.24
C GLY A 260 17.22 11.91 5.20
N THR A 261 18.33 11.30 4.88
CA THR A 261 18.54 9.85 4.92
C THR A 261 18.46 9.34 6.37
N GLY A 262 17.34 9.57 7.03
CA GLY A 262 17.03 9.04 8.36
C GLY A 262 16.65 7.57 8.23
N LEU A 263 17.64 6.71 8.24
CA LEU A 263 17.48 5.28 8.55
C LEU A 263 17.12 5.05 10.03
N ASP A 264 16.79 6.12 10.78
CA ASP A 264 16.65 6.11 12.23
C ASP A 264 15.24 6.34 12.79
N ASP A 265 14.21 6.42 11.99
CA ASP A 265 12.84 6.44 12.52
C ASP A 265 12.29 5.01 12.71
N GLY A 266 13.02 4.21 13.46
CA GLY A 266 12.44 3.10 14.21
C GLY A 266 11.39 3.68 15.17
N PRO A 267 10.29 2.94 15.50
CA PRO A 267 9.26 3.43 16.41
C PRO A 267 9.92 3.82 17.72
N SER A 268 9.94 5.14 17.98
CA SER A 268 10.35 5.70 19.25
C SER A 268 9.60 4.97 20.35
N SER A 269 10.32 4.15 21.10
CA SER A 269 9.87 3.56 22.34
C SER A 269 9.52 4.72 23.28
N ALA A 270 8.24 5.06 23.32
CA ALA A 270 7.64 5.78 24.42
C ALA A 270 7.69 4.87 25.66
N SER A 271 8.91 4.60 26.15
CA SER A 271 9.16 4.01 27.44
C SER A 271 8.81 5.05 28.49
N GLY A 272 7.71 4.77 29.20
CA GLY A 272 7.22 5.55 30.30
C GLY A 272 8.31 5.85 31.32
N ARG A 273 8.51 7.12 31.56
CA ARG A 273 8.98 7.59 32.88
C ARG A 273 7.76 7.64 33.79
N GLY A 274 7.41 6.49 34.38
CA GLY A 274 6.66 6.42 35.60
C GLY A 274 7.59 6.87 36.72
N GLY A 275 7.36 8.06 37.26
CA GLY A 275 8.01 8.53 38.46
C GLY A 275 7.67 7.59 39.60
N ALA A 276 8.69 7.00 40.21
CA ALA A 276 8.61 6.45 41.53
C ALA A 276 8.51 7.64 42.48
N ASP A 277 7.33 7.91 42.98
CA ASP A 277 7.08 8.78 44.08
C ASP A 277 7.21 7.92 45.37
N ASP A 278 8.32 8.10 46.04
CA ASP A 278 8.70 7.42 47.27
C ASP A 278 8.06 8.20 48.43
N GLY A 279 6.79 7.89 48.68
CA GLY A 279 6.05 8.45 49.82
C GLY A 279 6.16 7.57 51.04
N GLY A 280 7.24 7.77 51.81
CA GLY A 280 7.35 7.27 53.18
C GLY A 280 6.24 7.83 54.05
N THR A 281 5.41 6.96 54.59
CA THR A 281 4.51 7.27 55.71
C THR A 281 5.04 6.59 56.96
N ASP A 282 5.68 7.39 57.81
CA ASP A 282 5.98 7.08 59.18
C ASP A 282 4.66 6.84 59.94
N LEU A 283 4.45 5.63 60.39
CA LEU A 283 3.43 5.31 61.39
C LEU A 283 4.05 5.49 62.77
N GLU A 284 3.80 6.64 63.36
CA GLU A 284 4.05 6.92 64.75
C GLU A 284 2.94 6.31 65.61
N VAL A 285 3.28 5.32 66.42
CA VAL A 285 2.45 4.75 67.46
C VAL A 285 2.84 5.43 68.77
N GLN A 286 1.88 6.07 69.44
CA GLN A 286 1.98 6.45 70.82
C GLN A 286 0.63 6.44 71.54
N PRO A 287 0.65 6.40 72.89
CA PRO A 287 0.46 5.22 73.74
C PRO A 287 -0.98 5.06 74.17
#